data_d324e84f3a7fe09c1272de96bdddc545
#
_entry.id   d324e84f3a7fe09c1272de96bdddc545
#
_cell.length_a   1.000
_cell.length_b   1.000
_cell.length_c   1.000
_cell.angle_alpha   90.00
_cell.angle_beta   90.00
_cell.angle_gamma   90.00
#
_symmetry.space_group_name_H-M   'P 1'
#
loop_
_entity.id
_entity.type
_entity.pdbx_description
1 polymer ?
#
loop_
_entity_poly.entity_id
_entity_poly.type
_entity_poly.pdbx_seq_one_letter_code
_entity_poly.pdbx_strand_id
1 'polypeptide(L)'
;MKYLRKPFKYTYKNAVLVIALINAGVFVLTSLFRNLTAYLGLVPFLVVDKQAYWQFFTYQFVHGGFFHLGINMLTLFFFGVPVEQKIGTKEFILYYLLVGTIDGLLSFLVYAATGFYYINIVGASGAIFGVLLLYAVIYPNSVIYLWAVIPIPAPLLIVGYGVIELISMFSANDDIAHLTHFIGLLAGWVYIRIRFGIKPLKVWNSTGR
;
A
#
# COMPACT_ATOMS: atom_id res chain seq x y z
N MET A 1 -15.13 7.24 -19.21
CA MET A 1 -13.73 7.49 -18.77
C MET A 1 -13.38 8.98 -18.56
N LYS A 2 -13.96 9.95 -19.29
CA LYS A 2 -13.62 11.39 -19.16
C LYS A 2 -13.82 11.95 -17.74
N TYR A 3 -14.87 11.52 -17.04
CA TYR A 3 -15.16 11.98 -15.67
C TYR A 3 -14.21 11.40 -14.61
N LEU A 4 -13.76 10.15 -14.76
CA LEU A 4 -12.82 9.51 -13.82
C LEU A 4 -11.42 10.14 -13.86
N ARG A 5 -11.08 10.84 -14.94
CA ARG A 5 -9.76 11.49 -15.13
C ARG A 5 -9.76 12.97 -14.78
N LYS A 6 -10.89 13.51 -14.27
CA LYS A 6 -10.95 14.92 -13.87
C LYS A 6 -10.13 15.09 -12.57
N PRO A 7 -9.03 15.88 -12.57
CA PRO A 7 -8.21 16.06 -11.38
C PRO A 7 -8.98 16.86 -10.33
N PHE A 8 -8.67 16.60 -9.04
CA PHE A 8 -9.10 17.48 -7.97
C PHE A 8 -8.38 18.83 -8.07
N LYS A 9 -8.99 19.89 -7.50
CA LYS A 9 -8.29 21.16 -7.28
C LYS A 9 -7.07 20.87 -6.40
N TYR A 10 -5.89 21.28 -6.87
CA TYR A 10 -4.65 21.07 -6.14
C TYR A 10 -4.68 21.74 -4.77
N THR A 11 -4.30 21.00 -3.74
CA THR A 11 -4.08 21.48 -2.37
C THR A 11 -2.97 20.62 -1.76
N TYR A 12 -2.13 21.20 -0.89
CA TYR A 12 -1.15 20.47 -0.11
C TYR A 12 -1.38 20.73 1.38
N LYS A 13 -1.64 19.68 2.16
CA LYS A 13 -2.03 19.75 3.58
C LYS A 13 -1.35 18.70 4.45
N ASN A 14 -0.21 18.15 4.01
CA ASN A 14 0.56 17.14 4.75
C ASN A 14 -0.26 15.90 5.16
N ALA A 15 -1.06 15.34 4.24
CA ALA A 15 -1.87 14.14 4.52
C ALA A 15 -1.01 12.95 4.93
N VAL A 16 0.20 12.82 4.38
CA VAL A 16 1.16 11.79 4.78
C VAL A 16 1.42 11.81 6.28
N LEU A 17 1.65 13.00 6.87
CA LEU A 17 1.87 13.14 8.31
C LEU A 17 0.62 12.81 9.11
N VAL A 18 -0.56 13.22 8.63
CA VAL A 18 -1.84 12.89 9.28
C VAL A 18 -2.07 11.38 9.27
N ILE A 19 -1.85 10.71 8.13
CA ILE A 19 -1.97 9.25 8.04
C ILE A 19 -0.97 8.56 8.98
N ALA A 20 0.27 9.04 9.05
CA ALA A 20 1.27 8.49 9.97
C ALA A 20 0.85 8.64 11.44
N LEU A 21 0.31 9.79 11.83
CA LEU A 21 -0.21 10.03 13.18
C LEU A 21 -1.42 9.14 13.49
N ILE A 22 -2.32 8.92 12.54
CA ILE A 22 -3.45 7.98 12.70
C ILE A 22 -2.93 6.57 12.94
N ASN A 23 -1.97 6.09 12.14
CA ASN A 23 -1.36 4.77 12.30
C ASN A 23 -0.67 4.63 13.68
N ALA A 24 0.08 5.63 14.12
CA ALA A 24 0.71 5.64 15.44
C ALA A 24 -0.35 5.59 16.56
N GLY A 25 -1.43 6.39 16.44
CA GLY A 25 -2.54 6.37 17.40
C GLY A 25 -3.24 5.02 17.47
N VAL A 26 -3.55 4.42 16.31
CA VAL A 26 -4.15 3.06 16.25
C VAL A 26 -3.20 2.02 16.85
N PHE A 27 -1.88 2.13 16.59
CA PHE A 27 -0.90 1.22 17.18
C PHE A 27 -0.87 1.30 18.71
N VAL A 28 -0.91 2.51 19.28
CA VAL A 28 -1.02 2.67 20.73
C VAL A 28 -2.30 2.03 21.27
N LEU A 29 -3.45 2.29 20.63
CA LEU A 29 -4.73 1.72 21.04
C LEU A 29 -4.74 0.17 20.97
N THR A 30 -4.24 -0.41 19.88
CA THR A 30 -4.17 -1.87 19.71
C THR A 30 -3.14 -2.52 20.64
N SER A 31 -2.10 -1.78 21.06
CA SER A 31 -1.13 -2.24 22.06
C SER A 31 -1.73 -2.27 23.47
N LEU A 32 -2.57 -1.29 23.82
CA LEU A 32 -3.27 -1.22 25.10
C LEU A 32 -4.46 -2.19 25.17
N PHE A 33 -5.19 -2.34 24.08
CA PHE A 33 -6.41 -3.14 23.97
C PHE A 33 -6.25 -4.22 22.89
N ARG A 34 -5.62 -5.33 23.24
CA ARG A 34 -5.24 -6.41 22.30
C ARG A 34 -6.40 -6.93 21.44
N ASN A 35 -7.62 -6.93 21.96
CA ASN A 35 -8.80 -7.35 21.20
C ASN A 35 -9.10 -6.44 20.00
N LEU A 36 -8.65 -5.18 20.01
CA LEU A 36 -8.79 -4.26 18.89
C LEU A 36 -8.00 -4.72 17.67
N THR A 37 -6.89 -5.44 17.85
CA THR A 37 -6.10 -5.95 16.72
C THR A 37 -6.91 -6.90 15.85
N ALA A 38 -7.67 -7.81 16.43
CA ALA A 38 -8.56 -8.70 15.68
C ALA A 38 -9.84 -7.99 15.21
N TYR A 39 -10.33 -7.00 15.96
CA TYR A 39 -11.53 -6.24 15.59
C TYR A 39 -11.29 -5.32 14.39
N LEU A 40 -10.13 -4.67 14.30
CA LEU A 40 -9.76 -3.73 13.23
C LEU A 40 -8.97 -4.38 12.10
N GLY A 41 -8.20 -5.44 12.39
CA GLY A 41 -7.46 -6.21 11.39
C GLY A 41 -8.41 -7.01 10.49
N LEU A 42 -7.95 -7.43 9.34
CA LEU A 42 -8.77 -8.18 8.38
C LEU A 42 -8.63 -9.69 8.63
N VAL A 43 -9.68 -10.28 9.18
CA VAL A 43 -9.78 -11.71 9.47
C VAL A 43 -10.90 -12.31 8.62
N PRO A 44 -10.60 -13.16 7.62
CA PRO A 44 -11.61 -13.70 6.71
C PRO A 44 -12.80 -14.36 7.42
N PHE A 45 -12.56 -15.12 8.50
CA PHE A 45 -13.63 -15.71 9.31
C PHE A 45 -14.60 -14.66 9.86
N LEU A 46 -14.09 -13.55 10.40
CA LEU A 46 -14.95 -12.49 10.96
C LEU A 46 -15.74 -11.75 9.87
N VAL A 47 -15.17 -11.60 8.69
CA VAL A 47 -15.90 -11.01 7.56
C VAL A 47 -17.07 -11.88 7.14
N VAL A 48 -16.88 -13.21 7.02
CA VAL A 48 -17.91 -14.14 6.56
C VAL A 48 -18.96 -14.39 7.65
N ASP A 49 -18.53 -14.70 8.88
CA ASP A 49 -19.42 -15.14 9.97
C ASP A 49 -20.06 -13.97 10.74
N LYS A 50 -19.31 -12.88 10.96
CA LYS A 50 -19.75 -11.72 11.74
C LYS A 50 -20.03 -10.48 10.91
N GLN A 51 -19.94 -10.58 9.58
CA GLN A 51 -20.16 -9.45 8.65
C GLN A 51 -19.28 -8.22 8.97
N ALA A 52 -18.04 -8.47 9.41
CA ALA A 52 -17.08 -7.44 9.82
C ALA A 52 -16.50 -6.67 8.59
N TYR A 53 -17.37 -6.10 7.74
CA TYR A 53 -16.97 -5.47 6.47
C TYR A 53 -16.10 -4.22 6.65
N TRP A 54 -16.13 -3.56 7.82
CA TRP A 54 -15.23 -2.45 8.13
C TRP A 54 -13.75 -2.86 8.07
N GLN A 55 -13.45 -4.14 8.26
CA GLN A 55 -12.10 -4.67 8.25
C GLN A 55 -11.40 -4.48 6.90
N PHE A 56 -12.12 -4.43 5.78
CA PHE A 56 -11.54 -4.10 4.47
C PHE A 56 -10.89 -2.72 4.42
N PHE A 57 -11.31 -1.83 5.29
CA PHE A 57 -10.77 -0.47 5.38
C PHE A 57 -9.85 -0.29 6.57
N THR A 58 -10.19 -0.86 7.74
CA THR A 58 -9.49 -0.55 9.00
C THR A 58 -8.15 -1.25 9.14
N TYR A 59 -7.99 -2.44 8.54
CA TYR A 59 -6.79 -3.26 8.66
C TYR A 59 -5.49 -2.52 8.28
N GLN A 60 -5.58 -1.59 7.32
CA GLN A 60 -4.44 -0.83 6.83
C GLN A 60 -3.87 0.17 7.86
N PHE A 61 -4.55 0.38 8.97
CA PHE A 61 -4.07 1.23 10.06
C PHE A 61 -3.54 0.42 11.25
N VAL A 62 -3.73 -0.90 11.28
CA VAL A 62 -3.28 -1.79 12.34
C VAL A 62 -1.87 -2.29 12.03
N HIS A 63 -1.01 -2.40 13.05
CA HIS A 63 0.37 -2.90 12.89
C HIS A 63 0.72 -3.94 13.93
N GLY A 64 1.37 -5.03 13.49
CA GLY A 64 1.70 -6.18 14.34
C GLY A 64 2.88 -5.94 15.30
N GLY A 65 3.60 -4.81 15.20
CA GLY A 65 4.72 -4.49 16.07
C GLY A 65 5.38 -3.16 15.73
N PHE A 66 6.24 -2.68 16.65
CA PHE A 66 6.91 -1.38 16.53
C PHE A 66 7.75 -1.25 15.26
N PHE A 67 8.54 -2.28 14.93
CA PHE A 67 9.35 -2.26 13.70
C PHE A 67 8.49 -2.26 12.43
N HIS A 68 7.38 -3.02 12.44
CA HIS A 68 6.44 -3.03 11.33
C HIS A 68 5.83 -1.63 11.11
N LEU A 69 5.36 -0.97 12.17
CA LEU A 69 4.90 0.42 12.09
C LEU A 69 6.02 1.36 11.62
N GLY A 70 7.21 1.25 12.22
CA GLY A 70 8.34 2.13 11.94
C GLY A 70 8.75 2.11 10.48
N ILE A 71 8.93 0.92 9.90
CA ILE A 71 9.31 0.76 8.49
C ILE A 71 8.20 1.29 7.57
N ASN A 72 6.92 1.00 7.86
CA ASN A 72 5.81 1.51 7.08
C ASN A 72 5.76 3.04 7.10
N MET A 73 5.85 3.66 8.27
CA MET A 73 5.76 5.13 8.38
C MET A 73 6.98 5.82 7.79
N LEU A 74 8.17 5.23 7.93
CA LEU A 74 9.39 5.77 7.31
C LEU A 74 9.28 5.72 5.77
N THR A 75 8.84 4.60 5.22
CA THR A 75 8.62 4.45 3.78
C THR A 75 7.54 5.41 3.28
N LEU A 76 6.43 5.50 4.00
CA LEU A 76 5.36 6.43 3.67
C LEU A 76 5.85 7.88 3.70
N PHE A 77 6.70 8.25 4.65
CA PHE A 77 7.27 9.60 4.72
C PHE A 77 8.18 9.89 3.54
N PHE A 78 9.16 9.05 3.25
CA PHE A 78 10.14 9.31 2.20
C PHE A 78 9.53 9.31 0.78
N PHE A 79 8.58 8.44 0.53
CA PHE A 79 7.98 8.30 -0.81
C PHE A 79 6.61 8.96 -0.92
N GLY A 80 5.83 8.97 0.14
CA GLY A 80 4.50 9.56 0.15
C GLY A 80 4.51 11.09 0.10
N VAL A 81 5.43 11.75 0.83
CA VAL A 81 5.51 13.22 0.83
C VAL A 81 5.78 13.78 -0.58
N PRO A 82 6.79 13.32 -1.33
CA PRO A 82 6.98 13.78 -2.71
C PRO A 82 5.80 13.47 -3.63
N VAL A 83 5.16 12.31 -3.45
CA VAL A 83 3.97 11.94 -4.22
C VAL A 83 2.80 12.88 -3.89
N GLU A 84 2.50 13.13 -2.60
CA GLU A 84 1.46 14.07 -2.19
C GLU A 84 1.71 15.47 -2.74
N GLN A 85 2.96 15.96 -2.65
CA GLN A 85 3.35 17.25 -3.22
C GLN A 85 3.11 17.33 -4.73
N LYS A 86 3.25 16.22 -5.45
CA LYS A 86 3.07 16.19 -6.91
C LYS A 86 1.61 16.12 -7.34
N ILE A 87 0.79 15.28 -6.67
CA ILE A 87 -0.60 15.02 -7.09
C ILE A 87 -1.64 15.78 -6.26
N GLY A 88 -1.23 16.36 -5.14
CA GLY A 88 -2.07 17.06 -4.18
C GLY A 88 -2.75 16.13 -3.17
N THR A 89 -3.09 16.70 -2.00
CA THR A 89 -3.60 15.97 -0.84
C THR A 89 -4.83 15.12 -1.13
N LYS A 90 -5.84 15.69 -1.81
CA LYS A 90 -7.10 14.96 -2.06
C LYS A 90 -6.88 13.73 -2.93
N GLU A 91 -6.07 13.85 -3.96
CA GLU A 91 -5.74 12.74 -4.85
C GLU A 91 -4.87 11.70 -4.13
N PHE A 92 -3.93 12.15 -3.28
CA PHE A 92 -3.08 11.27 -2.48
C PHE A 92 -3.92 10.43 -1.50
N ILE A 93 -4.83 11.07 -0.75
CA ILE A 93 -5.71 10.37 0.20
C ILE A 93 -6.59 9.34 -0.55
N LEU A 94 -7.22 9.76 -1.66
CA LEU A 94 -8.04 8.84 -2.46
C LEU A 94 -7.20 7.65 -2.96
N TYR A 95 -6.01 7.92 -3.49
CA TYR A 95 -5.11 6.88 -3.97
C TYR A 95 -4.73 5.89 -2.86
N TYR A 96 -4.22 6.41 -1.75
CA TYR A 96 -3.75 5.62 -0.62
C TYR A 96 -4.86 4.72 -0.05
N LEU A 97 -6.00 5.33 0.31
CA LEU A 97 -7.10 4.60 0.92
C LEU A 97 -7.75 3.60 -0.03
N LEU A 98 -7.92 3.97 -1.30
CA LEU A 98 -8.55 3.08 -2.28
C LEU A 98 -7.65 1.89 -2.62
N VAL A 99 -6.33 2.12 -2.82
CA VAL A 99 -5.38 1.03 -3.06
C VAL A 99 -5.35 0.07 -1.87
N GLY A 100 -5.27 0.58 -0.63
CA GLY A 100 -5.31 -0.27 0.57
C GLY A 100 -6.64 -1.03 0.72
N THR A 101 -7.78 -0.40 0.43
CA THR A 101 -9.09 -1.08 0.52
C THR A 101 -9.23 -2.16 -0.55
N ILE A 102 -8.78 -1.91 -1.79
CA ILE A 102 -8.79 -2.91 -2.87
C ILE A 102 -7.85 -4.06 -2.53
N ASP A 103 -6.66 -3.75 -1.98
CA ASP A 103 -5.72 -4.76 -1.51
C ASP A 103 -6.37 -5.67 -0.46
N GLY A 104 -6.97 -5.11 0.58
CA GLY A 104 -7.67 -5.89 1.61
C GLY A 104 -8.79 -6.76 1.04
N LEU A 105 -9.60 -6.23 0.10
CA LEU A 105 -10.68 -6.98 -0.52
C LEU A 105 -10.15 -8.15 -1.36
N LEU A 106 -9.14 -7.92 -2.21
CA LEU A 106 -8.58 -8.98 -3.06
C LEU A 106 -7.82 -10.01 -2.24
N SER A 107 -7.08 -9.60 -1.22
CA SER A 107 -6.41 -10.52 -0.28
C SER A 107 -7.43 -11.40 0.45
N PHE A 108 -8.52 -10.82 0.95
CA PHE A 108 -9.63 -11.58 1.53
C PHE A 108 -10.16 -12.64 0.57
N LEU A 109 -10.42 -12.28 -0.70
CA LEU A 109 -10.94 -13.23 -1.69
C LEU A 109 -10.00 -14.42 -1.90
N VAL A 110 -8.68 -14.16 -1.98
CA VAL A 110 -7.68 -15.23 -2.13
C VAL A 110 -7.67 -16.13 -0.88
N TYR A 111 -7.57 -15.54 0.32
CA TYR A 111 -7.48 -16.33 1.57
C TYR A 111 -8.76 -17.09 1.89
N ALA A 112 -9.92 -16.50 1.60
CA ALA A 112 -11.20 -17.22 1.75
C ALA A 112 -11.30 -18.39 0.74
N ALA A 113 -10.84 -18.21 -0.51
CA ALA A 113 -10.84 -19.26 -1.51
C ALA A 113 -9.83 -20.40 -1.23
N THR A 114 -8.72 -20.09 -0.54
CA THR A 114 -7.67 -21.06 -0.18
C THR A 114 -7.82 -21.67 1.20
N GLY A 115 -8.88 -21.30 1.95
CA GLY A 115 -9.19 -21.88 3.27
C GLY A 115 -8.44 -21.25 4.44
N PHE A 116 -7.71 -20.16 4.24
CA PHE A 116 -6.99 -19.43 5.30
C PHE A 116 -7.91 -18.47 6.06
N TYR A 117 -8.93 -18.99 6.73
CA TYR A 117 -9.98 -18.19 7.38
C TYR A 117 -9.54 -17.46 8.65
N TYR A 118 -8.54 -17.96 9.37
CA TYR A 118 -8.15 -17.47 10.71
C TYR A 118 -6.89 -16.60 10.73
N ILE A 119 -6.36 -16.25 9.58
CA ILE A 119 -5.25 -15.31 9.50
C ILE A 119 -5.72 -13.90 9.85
N ASN A 120 -4.84 -13.10 10.42
CA ASN A 120 -5.11 -11.68 10.70
C ASN A 120 -4.19 -10.80 9.84
N ILE A 121 -4.74 -10.24 8.78
CA ILE A 121 -4.03 -9.35 7.87
C ILE A 121 -4.04 -7.95 8.48
N VAL A 122 -2.85 -7.35 8.63
CA VAL A 122 -2.66 -6.02 9.21
C VAL A 122 -1.53 -5.29 8.51
N GLY A 123 -1.62 -3.99 8.40
CA GLY A 123 -0.55 -3.12 7.91
C GLY A 123 -0.94 -2.20 6.77
N ALA A 124 -0.24 -1.07 6.73
CA ALA A 124 -0.33 -0.07 5.67
C ALA A 124 0.41 -0.49 4.39
N SER A 125 1.14 -1.61 4.42
CA SER A 125 2.15 -1.95 3.40
C SER A 125 1.57 -2.12 2.01
N GLY A 126 0.39 -2.72 1.84
CA GLY A 126 -0.26 -2.81 0.52
C GLY A 126 -0.49 -1.44 -0.12
N ALA A 127 -1.05 -0.48 0.65
CA ALA A 127 -1.18 0.90 0.17
C ALA A 127 0.18 1.56 -0.11
N ILE A 128 1.18 1.30 0.73
CA ILE A 128 2.55 1.84 0.59
C ILE A 128 3.24 1.28 -0.66
N PHE A 129 3.07 0.00 -0.98
CA PHE A 129 3.58 -0.55 -2.25
C PHE A 129 2.95 0.15 -3.47
N GLY A 130 1.67 0.49 -3.39
CA GLY A 130 1.05 1.37 -4.38
C GLY A 130 1.72 2.75 -4.45
N VAL A 131 2.01 3.37 -3.30
CA VAL A 131 2.71 4.68 -3.24
C VAL A 131 4.12 4.59 -3.85
N LEU A 132 4.87 3.53 -3.55
CA LEU A 132 6.19 3.28 -4.15
C LEU A 132 6.10 3.16 -5.68
N LEU A 133 5.10 2.44 -6.18
CA LEU A 133 4.86 2.35 -7.62
C LEU A 133 4.57 3.73 -8.25
N LEU A 134 3.69 4.52 -7.63
CA LEU A 134 3.36 5.86 -8.12
C LEU A 134 4.57 6.80 -8.06
N TYR A 135 5.39 6.69 -7.01
CA TYR A 135 6.66 7.41 -6.91
C TYR A 135 7.59 7.10 -8.10
N ALA A 136 7.78 5.81 -8.43
CA ALA A 136 8.61 5.41 -9.55
C ALA A 136 8.05 5.85 -10.92
N VAL A 137 6.74 6.07 -11.03
CA VAL A 137 6.10 6.62 -12.23
C VAL A 137 6.30 8.13 -12.33
N ILE A 138 6.22 8.84 -11.20
CA ILE A 138 6.37 10.31 -11.14
C ILE A 138 7.84 10.72 -11.26
N TYR A 139 8.74 9.95 -10.63
CA TYR A 139 10.18 10.21 -10.55
C TYR A 139 11.00 9.06 -11.14
N PRO A 140 10.85 8.76 -12.44
CA PRO A 140 11.45 7.58 -13.06
C PRO A 140 12.98 7.60 -13.11
N ASN A 141 13.58 8.79 -13.04
CA ASN A 141 15.04 8.99 -13.03
C ASN A 141 15.63 9.07 -11.61
N SER A 142 14.79 8.95 -10.56
CA SER A 142 15.30 8.97 -9.20
C SER A 142 16.06 7.70 -8.87
N VAL A 143 17.13 7.87 -8.10
CA VAL A 143 17.95 6.76 -7.57
C VAL A 143 17.62 6.62 -6.09
N ILE A 144 17.30 5.40 -5.69
CA ILE A 144 17.04 5.02 -4.31
C ILE A 144 18.26 4.25 -3.80
N TYR A 145 18.83 4.68 -2.69
CA TYR A 145 19.97 4.01 -2.08
C TYR A 145 19.49 2.91 -1.13
N LEU A 146 19.49 1.66 -1.61
CA LEU A 146 19.14 0.51 -0.77
C LEU A 146 20.24 0.37 0.33
N TRP A 147 19.79 0.29 1.58
CA TRP A 147 20.66 0.32 2.78
C TRP A 147 21.63 1.51 2.80
N ALA A 148 21.24 2.64 2.21
CA ALA A 148 22.05 3.86 2.08
C ALA A 148 23.37 3.67 1.28
N VAL A 149 23.57 2.56 0.59
CA VAL A 149 24.81 2.20 -0.11
C VAL A 149 24.58 1.88 -1.58
N ILE A 150 23.60 1.03 -1.91
CA ILE A 150 23.41 0.51 -3.26
C ILE A 150 22.46 1.40 -4.05
N PRO A 151 22.95 2.14 -5.08
CA PRO A 151 22.11 3.00 -5.90
C PRO A 151 21.28 2.16 -6.88
N ILE A 152 19.96 2.20 -6.76
CA ILE A 152 19.02 1.49 -7.64
C ILE A 152 18.04 2.51 -8.24
N PRO A 153 17.84 2.56 -9.57
CA PRO A 153 16.79 3.36 -10.18
C PRO A 153 15.40 2.96 -9.64
N ALA A 154 14.56 3.94 -9.31
CA ALA A 154 13.25 3.68 -8.71
C ALA A 154 12.38 2.69 -9.51
N PRO A 155 12.29 2.75 -10.86
CA PRO A 155 11.54 1.75 -11.62
C PRO A 155 12.08 0.32 -11.46
N LEU A 156 13.42 0.18 -11.45
CA LEU A 156 14.06 -1.13 -11.29
C LEU A 156 13.80 -1.71 -9.89
N LEU A 157 13.87 -0.87 -8.87
CA LEU A 157 13.56 -1.27 -7.49
C LEU A 157 12.11 -1.79 -7.36
N ILE A 158 11.15 -1.09 -7.96
CA ILE A 158 9.74 -1.49 -7.90
C ILE A 158 9.47 -2.78 -8.68
N VAL A 159 10.07 -2.95 -9.86
CA VAL A 159 9.98 -4.21 -10.60
C VAL A 159 10.62 -5.34 -9.81
N GLY A 160 11.80 -5.10 -9.21
CA GLY A 160 12.50 -6.06 -8.36
C GLY A 160 11.64 -6.48 -7.15
N TYR A 161 11.03 -5.52 -6.44
CA TYR A 161 10.08 -5.84 -5.37
C TYR A 161 8.91 -6.68 -5.88
N GLY A 162 8.27 -6.29 -6.98
CA GLY A 162 7.15 -7.06 -7.55
C GLY A 162 7.53 -8.51 -7.87
N VAL A 163 8.74 -8.75 -8.40
CA VAL A 163 9.25 -10.09 -8.68
C VAL A 163 9.54 -10.86 -7.38
N ILE A 164 10.18 -10.21 -6.40
CA ILE A 164 10.45 -10.81 -5.09
C ILE A 164 9.15 -11.21 -4.40
N GLU A 165 8.16 -10.29 -4.31
CA GLU A 165 6.88 -10.57 -3.69
C GLU A 165 6.16 -11.74 -4.38
N LEU A 166 6.16 -11.75 -5.72
CA LEU A 166 5.55 -12.84 -6.49
C LEU A 166 6.21 -14.19 -6.24
N ILE A 167 7.55 -14.25 -6.20
CA ILE A 167 8.27 -15.50 -5.94
C ILE A 167 8.07 -15.96 -4.49
N SER A 168 8.11 -15.02 -3.55
CA SER A 168 7.98 -15.30 -2.11
C SER A 168 6.59 -15.82 -1.73
N MET A 169 5.54 -15.51 -2.50
CA MET A 169 4.21 -16.11 -2.33
C MET A 169 4.19 -17.64 -2.44
N PHE A 170 5.19 -18.23 -3.09
CA PHE A 170 5.31 -19.69 -3.25
C PHE A 170 6.28 -20.31 -2.23
N SER A 171 6.83 -19.52 -1.30
CA SER A 171 7.79 -19.96 -0.27
C SER A 171 7.05 -20.15 1.05
N ALA A 172 7.15 -21.32 1.66
CA ALA A 172 6.25 -21.87 2.67
C ALA A 172 6.19 -21.17 4.06
N ASN A 173 6.82 -20.00 4.30
CA ASN A 173 6.98 -19.51 5.68
C ASN A 173 6.36 -18.15 6.01
N ASP A 174 5.93 -17.33 5.04
CA ASP A 174 5.33 -16.01 5.32
C ASP A 174 4.46 -15.48 4.16
N ASP A 175 3.54 -16.30 3.68
CA ASP A 175 2.78 -16.05 2.44
C ASP A 175 1.84 -14.84 2.52
N ILE A 176 1.44 -14.42 3.75
CA ILE A 176 0.40 -13.40 3.95
C ILE A 176 0.88 -12.02 3.51
N ALA A 177 2.07 -11.61 3.94
CA ALA A 177 2.60 -10.29 3.64
C ALA A 177 2.90 -10.13 2.14
N HIS A 178 3.49 -11.16 1.53
CA HIS A 178 3.88 -11.14 0.12
C HIS A 178 2.68 -11.00 -0.83
N LEU A 179 1.58 -11.71 -0.56
CA LEU A 179 0.35 -11.57 -1.34
C LEU A 179 -0.20 -10.14 -1.30
N THR A 180 -0.32 -9.55 -0.09
CA THR A 180 -0.87 -8.20 0.06
C THR A 180 0.02 -7.14 -0.61
N HIS A 181 1.33 -7.24 -0.49
CA HIS A 181 2.26 -6.33 -1.16
C HIS A 181 2.13 -6.39 -2.69
N PHE A 182 2.07 -7.59 -3.25
CA PHE A 182 1.89 -7.78 -4.69
C PHE A 182 0.54 -7.25 -5.18
N ILE A 183 -0.54 -7.52 -4.44
CA ILE A 183 -1.88 -6.98 -4.75
C ILE A 183 -1.87 -5.44 -4.67
N GLY A 184 -1.21 -4.86 -3.67
CA GLY A 184 -1.06 -3.41 -3.54
C GLY A 184 -0.37 -2.77 -4.76
N LEU A 185 0.68 -3.40 -5.29
CA LEU A 185 1.31 -2.98 -6.55
C LEU A 185 0.33 -3.04 -7.73
N LEU A 186 -0.43 -4.14 -7.87
CA LEU A 186 -1.40 -4.29 -8.95
C LEU A 186 -2.54 -3.29 -8.85
N ALA A 187 -3.10 -3.08 -7.65
CA ALA A 187 -4.15 -2.09 -7.41
C ALA A 187 -3.66 -0.67 -7.73
N GLY A 188 -2.45 -0.32 -7.30
CA GLY A 188 -1.80 0.93 -7.65
C GLY A 188 -1.60 1.10 -9.15
N TRP A 189 -1.16 0.04 -9.84
CA TRP A 189 -1.01 0.04 -11.30
C TRP A 189 -2.33 0.30 -12.02
N VAL A 190 -3.40 -0.40 -11.63
CA VAL A 190 -4.74 -0.23 -12.19
C VAL A 190 -5.25 1.19 -11.97
N TYR A 191 -5.09 1.74 -10.74
CA TYR A 191 -5.46 3.12 -10.44
C TYR A 191 -4.74 4.11 -11.36
N ILE A 192 -3.41 4.00 -11.49
CA ILE A 192 -2.58 4.87 -12.34
C ILE A 192 -3.07 4.83 -13.78
N ARG A 193 -3.42 3.65 -14.29
CA ARG A 193 -3.92 3.45 -15.64
C ARG A 193 -5.29 4.09 -15.87
N ILE A 194 -6.20 3.92 -14.92
CA ILE A 194 -7.59 4.39 -15.05
C ILE A 194 -7.67 5.88 -14.72
N ARG A 195 -7.15 6.29 -13.58
CA ARG A 195 -7.30 7.64 -13.04
C ARG A 195 -6.42 8.67 -13.74
N PHE A 196 -5.13 8.37 -13.89
CA PHE A 196 -4.19 9.28 -14.52
C PHE A 196 -4.04 9.04 -16.04
N GLY A 197 -4.46 7.89 -16.55
CA GLY A 197 -4.27 7.51 -17.96
C GLY A 197 -2.81 7.23 -18.34
N ILE A 198 -1.93 7.14 -17.35
CA ILE A 198 -0.49 6.92 -17.54
C ILE A 198 -0.23 5.42 -17.77
N LYS A 199 0.73 5.13 -18.64
CA LYS A 199 1.25 3.77 -18.90
C LYS A 199 2.64 3.67 -18.26
N PRO A 200 2.80 3.09 -17.04
CA PRO A 200 4.07 3.08 -16.32
C PRO A 200 5.25 2.59 -17.16
N LEU A 201 5.12 1.44 -17.83
CA LEU A 201 6.19 0.89 -18.70
C LEU A 201 6.60 1.86 -19.83
N LYS A 202 5.65 2.63 -20.40
CA LYS A 202 6.02 3.61 -21.42
C LYS A 202 6.84 4.77 -20.85
N VAL A 203 6.47 5.21 -19.62
CA VAL A 203 7.24 6.24 -18.92
C VAL A 203 8.66 5.77 -18.67
N TRP A 204 8.82 4.58 -18.11
CA TRP A 204 10.13 4.02 -17.77
C TRP A 204 11.01 3.76 -19.00
N ASN A 205 10.44 3.25 -20.10
CA ASN A 205 11.18 3.04 -21.34
C ASN A 205 11.59 4.34 -22.05
N SER A 206 10.90 5.46 -21.80
CA SER A 206 11.24 6.76 -22.40
C SER A 206 12.36 7.51 -21.68
N THR A 207 12.68 7.13 -20.44
CA THR A 207 13.70 7.77 -19.60
C THR A 207 15.07 7.11 -19.70
N GLY A 208 15.18 5.96 -20.31
CA GLY A 208 16.45 5.24 -20.55
C GLY A 208 17.17 5.61 -21.87
N ARG A 209 16.75 6.72 -22.52
CA ARG A 209 17.40 7.22 -23.76
C ARG A 209 18.05 8.55 -23.55
#